data_f045994a490d240dec43e9489c9abfd8
#
_entry.id   f045994a490d240dec43e9489c9abfd8
#
_cell.length_a   1.000
_cell.length_b   1.000
_cell.length_c   1.000
_cell.angle_alpha   90.00
_cell.angle_beta   90.00
_cell.angle_gamma   90.00
#
_symmetry.space_group_name_H-M   'P 1'
#
loop_
_entity.id
_entity.type
_entity.pdbx_description
1 polymer ?
#
loop_
_entity_poly.entity_id
_entity_poly.type
_entity_poly.pdbx_seq_one_letter_code
_entity_poly.pdbx_strand_id
1 'polypeptide(L)'
;MVTVEEVFLSGIQKLNVAQVENPNLDAKIIFKHILSVDNEQFELCKKNEISNQITKSYFELIDRRIKREPIAYITNKQSFWNDEFKVTKDTLIPRPETELILENVLSYFPDKKIDLNIADLGTGSGCIIISLLQEYINASGIGIDISKEAIKIANENKKKLLKNHERLKLLEEDYAEYNLNGFDIIVSNPPYISQNSLDIQKDVYDYEPHLALFSKNNGIDAYNKIISNLASRIDKNFFLFLEIGLGQASEVTKLLKNNGFTEILTKADLANIPRCVIAKKIIN
;
A
#
# COMPACT_ATOMS: atom_id res chain seq x y z
N MET A 1 -30.44 7.92 -29.39
CA MET A 1 -29.40 7.07 -28.78
C MET A 1 -28.52 7.98 -27.93
N VAL A 2 -28.07 7.51 -26.77
CA VAL A 2 -27.34 8.33 -25.79
C VAL A 2 -25.85 8.17 -26.06
N THR A 3 -25.09 9.25 -25.98
CA THR A 3 -23.64 9.25 -26.23
C THR A 3 -22.84 9.00 -24.94
N VAL A 4 -21.58 8.58 -25.09
CA VAL A 4 -20.62 8.46 -23.97
C VAL A 4 -20.54 9.77 -23.16
N GLU A 5 -20.48 10.92 -23.84
CA GLU A 5 -20.38 12.23 -23.20
C GLU A 5 -21.61 12.57 -22.35
N GLU A 6 -22.81 12.32 -22.85
CA GLU A 6 -24.06 12.56 -22.11
C GLU A 6 -24.14 11.73 -20.83
N VAL A 7 -23.76 10.44 -20.90
CA VAL A 7 -23.74 9.54 -19.75
C VAL A 7 -22.66 9.97 -18.76
N PHE A 8 -21.47 10.34 -19.25
CA PHE A 8 -20.36 10.83 -18.43
C PHE A 8 -20.73 12.10 -17.66
N LEU A 9 -21.30 13.11 -18.34
CA LEU A 9 -21.74 14.36 -17.70
C LEU A 9 -22.84 14.11 -16.67
N SER A 10 -23.75 13.18 -16.91
CA SER A 10 -24.77 12.79 -15.94
C SER A 10 -24.15 12.14 -14.69
N GLY A 11 -23.10 11.33 -14.83
CA GLY A 11 -22.35 10.78 -13.71
C GLY A 11 -21.66 11.87 -12.87
N ILE A 12 -21.02 12.85 -13.51
CA ILE A 12 -20.43 14.01 -12.83
C ILE A 12 -21.49 14.76 -12.03
N GLN A 13 -22.66 15.03 -12.63
CA GLN A 13 -23.74 15.72 -11.95
C GLN A 13 -24.20 14.98 -10.69
N LYS A 14 -24.37 13.66 -10.77
CA LYS A 14 -24.73 12.82 -9.60
C LYS A 14 -23.69 12.90 -8.49
N LEU A 15 -22.39 12.80 -8.81
CA LEU A 15 -21.31 12.91 -7.85
C LEU A 15 -21.21 14.31 -7.22
N ASN A 16 -21.46 15.37 -8.00
CA ASN A 16 -21.53 16.75 -7.51
C ASN A 16 -22.68 16.91 -6.50
N VAL A 17 -23.88 16.43 -6.81
CA VAL A 17 -25.04 16.50 -5.90
C VAL A 17 -24.73 15.77 -4.58
N ALA A 18 -24.00 14.66 -4.64
CA ALA A 18 -23.55 13.90 -3.48
C ALA A 18 -22.31 14.52 -2.79
N GLN A 19 -21.84 15.68 -3.23
CA GLN A 19 -20.67 16.39 -2.68
C GLN A 19 -19.41 15.51 -2.62
N VAL A 20 -19.17 14.68 -3.64
CA VAL A 20 -17.91 13.96 -3.80
C VAL A 20 -16.82 14.98 -4.11
N GLU A 21 -15.63 14.83 -3.52
CA GLU A 21 -14.56 15.84 -3.56
C GLU A 21 -14.05 16.12 -4.98
N ASN A 22 -13.83 15.07 -5.79
CA ASN A 22 -13.27 15.17 -7.15
C ASN A 22 -14.19 14.53 -8.20
N PRO A 23 -15.42 15.06 -8.41
CA PRO A 23 -16.46 14.38 -9.18
C PRO A 23 -16.09 14.15 -10.66
N ASN A 24 -15.37 15.09 -11.28
CA ASN A 24 -14.92 14.97 -12.66
C ASN A 24 -13.86 13.86 -12.84
N LEU A 25 -12.89 13.82 -11.93
CA LEU A 25 -11.83 12.83 -11.96
C LEU A 25 -12.39 11.43 -11.68
N ASP A 26 -13.21 11.30 -10.64
CA ASP A 26 -13.81 10.04 -10.22
C ASP A 26 -14.70 9.46 -11.33
N ALA A 27 -15.58 10.28 -11.90
CA ALA A 27 -16.42 9.89 -13.04
C ALA A 27 -15.58 9.41 -14.23
N LYS A 28 -14.47 10.10 -14.54
CA LYS A 28 -13.58 9.75 -15.65
C LYS A 28 -12.87 8.42 -15.39
N ILE A 29 -12.35 8.21 -14.17
CA ILE A 29 -11.67 6.96 -13.81
C ILE A 29 -12.65 5.77 -13.93
N ILE A 30 -13.86 5.91 -13.35
CA ILE A 30 -14.89 4.87 -13.41
C ILE A 30 -15.26 4.57 -14.87
N PHE A 31 -15.45 5.59 -15.70
CA PHE A 31 -15.84 5.40 -17.09
C PHE A 31 -14.76 4.68 -17.90
N LYS A 32 -13.51 5.11 -17.74
CA LYS A 32 -12.34 4.47 -18.37
C LYS A 32 -12.19 3.01 -17.93
N HIS A 33 -12.44 2.73 -16.65
CA HIS A 33 -12.40 1.37 -16.12
C HIS A 33 -13.41 0.45 -16.82
N ILE A 34 -14.66 0.91 -16.99
CA ILE A 34 -15.72 0.13 -17.64
C ILE A 34 -15.43 -0.10 -19.13
N LEU A 35 -14.97 0.94 -19.83
CA LEU A 35 -14.67 0.83 -21.24
C LEU A 35 -13.31 0.15 -21.52
N SER A 36 -12.48 -0.03 -20.50
CA SER A 36 -11.10 -0.54 -20.61
C SER A 36 -10.27 0.30 -21.59
N VAL A 37 -10.37 1.63 -21.52
CA VAL A 37 -9.69 2.59 -22.39
C VAL A 37 -8.74 3.49 -21.62
N ASP A 38 -7.73 4.02 -22.31
CA ASP A 38 -6.85 5.05 -21.79
C ASP A 38 -7.45 6.48 -21.89
N ASN A 39 -6.67 7.51 -21.60
CA ASN A 39 -7.13 8.90 -21.65
C ASN A 39 -7.43 9.35 -23.08
N GLU A 40 -6.60 9.00 -24.07
CA GLU A 40 -6.76 9.41 -25.46
C GLU A 40 -7.96 8.72 -26.10
N GLN A 41 -8.08 7.42 -25.89
CA GLN A 41 -9.21 6.61 -26.36
C GLN A 41 -10.54 7.11 -25.75
N PHE A 42 -10.55 7.49 -24.48
CA PHE A 42 -11.73 8.07 -23.84
C PHE A 42 -12.16 9.38 -24.52
N GLU A 43 -11.22 10.30 -24.79
CA GLU A 43 -11.53 11.55 -25.47
C GLU A 43 -12.08 11.31 -26.91
N LEU A 44 -11.53 10.32 -27.62
CA LEU A 44 -11.97 9.98 -28.98
C LEU A 44 -13.36 9.34 -28.98
N CYS A 45 -13.74 8.57 -28.00
CA CYS A 45 -15.02 7.87 -27.98
C CYS A 45 -16.19 8.68 -27.40
N LYS A 46 -15.99 9.89 -26.91
CA LYS A 46 -17.04 10.72 -26.28
C LYS A 46 -18.31 10.88 -27.15
N LYS A 47 -18.14 11.05 -28.42
CA LYS A 47 -19.26 11.22 -29.38
C LYS A 47 -19.90 9.91 -29.82
N ASN A 48 -19.34 8.77 -29.46
CA ASN A 48 -19.86 7.47 -29.83
C ASN A 48 -21.13 7.16 -29.06
N GLU A 49 -22.01 6.39 -29.66
CA GLU A 49 -23.17 5.82 -28.97
C GLU A 49 -22.74 4.77 -27.93
N ILE A 50 -23.46 4.71 -26.84
CA ILE A 50 -23.18 3.78 -25.74
C ILE A 50 -24.38 2.86 -25.51
N SER A 51 -24.11 1.59 -25.23
CA SER A 51 -25.16 0.63 -24.96
C SER A 51 -25.81 0.85 -23.59
N ASN A 52 -27.08 0.48 -23.45
CA ASN A 52 -27.80 0.53 -22.17
C ASN A 52 -27.11 -0.31 -21.08
N GLN A 53 -26.47 -1.42 -21.46
CA GLN A 53 -25.77 -2.28 -20.50
C GLN A 53 -24.56 -1.56 -19.89
N ILE A 54 -23.73 -0.93 -20.71
CA ILE A 54 -22.56 -0.15 -20.25
C ILE A 54 -23.01 1.04 -19.41
N THR A 55 -24.06 1.74 -19.86
CA THR A 55 -24.66 2.85 -19.11
C THR A 55 -25.11 2.40 -17.72
N LYS A 56 -25.78 1.25 -17.63
CA LYS A 56 -26.22 0.69 -16.33
C LYS A 56 -25.03 0.37 -15.43
N SER A 57 -24.04 -0.35 -15.94
CA SER A 57 -22.83 -0.67 -15.18
C SER A 57 -22.08 0.59 -14.69
N TYR A 58 -22.02 1.64 -15.52
CA TYR A 58 -21.43 2.91 -15.12
C TYR A 58 -22.16 3.53 -13.93
N PHE A 59 -23.48 3.62 -13.97
CA PHE A 59 -24.25 4.19 -12.88
C PHE A 59 -24.20 3.33 -11.62
N GLU A 60 -24.13 2.01 -11.72
CA GLU A 60 -23.91 1.14 -10.55
C GLU A 60 -22.59 1.47 -9.83
N LEU A 61 -21.50 1.76 -10.56
CA LEU A 61 -20.22 2.18 -9.97
C LEU A 61 -20.27 3.63 -9.45
N ILE A 62 -20.95 4.53 -10.15
CA ILE A 62 -21.22 5.90 -9.64
C ILE A 62 -22.00 5.86 -8.32
N ASP A 63 -23.00 5.00 -8.19
CA ASP A 63 -23.78 4.85 -6.96
C ASP A 63 -22.94 4.28 -5.79
N ARG A 64 -21.94 3.42 -6.08
CA ARG A 64 -20.93 3.00 -5.10
C ARG A 64 -20.09 4.19 -4.62
N ARG A 65 -19.63 5.03 -5.56
CA ARG A 65 -18.83 6.21 -5.24
C ARG A 65 -19.61 7.27 -4.46
N ILE A 66 -20.90 7.45 -4.74
CA ILE A 66 -21.82 8.30 -3.96
C ILE A 66 -21.85 7.84 -2.48
N LYS A 67 -21.76 6.54 -2.22
CA LYS A 67 -21.66 5.96 -0.87
C LYS A 67 -20.28 6.12 -0.25
N ARG A 68 -19.36 6.85 -0.91
CA ARG A 68 -17.99 7.12 -0.48
C ARG A 68 -17.04 5.92 -0.60
N GLU A 69 -17.41 4.85 -1.30
CA GLU A 69 -16.47 3.76 -1.56
C GLU A 69 -15.25 4.29 -2.30
N PRO A 70 -14.00 3.95 -1.87
CA PRO A 70 -12.79 4.40 -2.53
C PRO A 70 -12.71 4.00 -4.00
N ILE A 71 -12.24 4.90 -4.85
CA ILE A 71 -12.07 4.63 -6.30
C ILE A 71 -11.20 3.40 -6.53
N ALA A 72 -10.17 3.21 -5.73
CA ALA A 72 -9.29 2.05 -5.82
C ALA A 72 -10.05 0.72 -5.65
N TYR A 73 -11.04 0.67 -4.76
CA TYR A 73 -11.88 -0.54 -4.59
C TYR A 73 -12.96 -0.67 -5.65
N ILE A 74 -13.49 0.44 -6.16
CA ILE A 74 -14.44 0.42 -7.28
C ILE A 74 -13.79 -0.15 -8.53
N THR A 75 -12.55 0.24 -8.80
CA THR A 75 -11.78 -0.19 -9.97
C THR A 75 -10.91 -1.43 -9.72
N ASN A 76 -10.76 -1.84 -8.45
CA ASN A 76 -9.80 -2.86 -7.99
C ASN A 76 -8.35 -2.56 -8.38
N LYS A 77 -7.96 -1.28 -8.46
CA LYS A 77 -6.66 -0.84 -8.93
C LYS A 77 -6.14 0.34 -8.14
N GLN A 78 -4.84 0.32 -7.82
CA GLN A 78 -4.12 1.43 -7.21
C GLN A 78 -2.71 1.51 -7.81
N SER A 79 -2.34 2.69 -8.25
CA SER A 79 -0.97 2.97 -8.67
C SER A 79 -0.06 3.04 -7.46
N PHE A 80 1.09 2.38 -7.53
CA PHE A 80 2.14 2.46 -6.53
C PHE A 80 3.48 2.22 -7.21
N TRP A 81 4.46 3.10 -6.98
CA TRP A 81 5.74 3.10 -7.65
C TRP A 81 5.56 3.11 -9.18
N ASN A 82 6.07 2.12 -9.89
CA ASN A 82 6.01 2.04 -11.35
C ASN A 82 4.86 1.17 -11.88
N ASP A 83 3.98 0.67 -11.02
CA ASP A 83 2.98 -0.33 -11.39
C ASP A 83 1.56 0.00 -10.91
N GLU A 84 0.61 -0.76 -11.46
CA GLU A 84 -0.79 -0.79 -11.04
C GLU A 84 -1.08 -2.09 -10.30
N PHE A 85 -1.26 -1.98 -8.99
CA PHE A 85 -1.57 -3.09 -8.09
C PHE A 85 -3.07 -3.36 -8.01
N LYS A 86 -3.45 -4.62 -7.94
CA LYS A 86 -4.79 -5.01 -7.54
C LYS A 86 -4.96 -4.76 -6.06
N VAL A 87 -6.08 -4.14 -5.70
CA VAL A 87 -6.51 -3.92 -4.32
C VAL A 87 -7.99 -4.27 -4.15
N THR A 88 -8.36 -4.69 -2.96
CA THR A 88 -9.75 -4.95 -2.57
C THR A 88 -9.96 -4.47 -1.13
N LYS A 89 -11.18 -4.52 -0.64
CA LYS A 89 -11.48 -4.23 0.78
C LYS A 89 -10.68 -5.05 1.80
N ASP A 90 -9.96 -6.07 1.34
CA ASP A 90 -9.16 -6.95 2.18
C ASP A 90 -7.69 -6.50 2.30
N THR A 91 -7.30 -5.44 1.56
CA THR A 91 -5.95 -4.87 1.59
C THR A 91 -6.00 -3.37 1.82
N LEU A 92 -5.05 -2.83 2.59
CA LEU A 92 -4.85 -1.39 2.65
C LEU A 92 -4.62 -0.85 1.23
N ILE A 93 -5.22 0.28 0.89
CA ILE A 93 -4.90 0.99 -0.36
C ILE A 93 -3.49 1.56 -0.23
N PRO A 94 -2.52 1.17 -1.07
CA PRO A 94 -1.17 1.73 -1.05
C PRO A 94 -1.17 3.27 -1.08
N ARG A 95 -0.38 3.88 -0.19
CA ARG A 95 -0.29 5.33 -0.05
C ARG A 95 0.98 5.85 -0.74
N PRO A 96 0.95 7.07 -1.32
CA PRO A 96 2.15 7.68 -1.90
C PRO A 96 3.30 7.80 -0.90
N GLU A 97 3.00 8.09 0.37
CA GLU A 97 3.99 8.23 1.43
C GLU A 97 4.76 6.93 1.70
N THR A 98 4.14 5.78 1.42
CA THR A 98 4.78 4.47 1.56
C THR A 98 5.92 4.27 0.55
N GLU A 99 5.91 4.98 -0.59
CA GLU A 99 6.99 4.96 -1.57
C GLU A 99 8.33 5.46 -0.99
N LEU A 100 8.28 6.26 0.08
CA LEU A 100 9.47 6.71 0.80
C LEU A 100 10.29 5.54 1.39
N ILE A 101 9.67 4.41 1.70
CA ILE A 101 10.40 3.18 2.09
C ILE A 101 11.28 2.74 0.93
N LEU A 102 10.73 2.65 -0.29
CA LEU A 102 11.46 2.21 -1.48
C LEU A 102 12.61 3.17 -1.80
N GLU A 103 12.34 4.48 -1.83
CA GLU A 103 13.34 5.52 -2.09
C GLU A 103 14.53 5.38 -1.13
N ASN A 104 14.26 5.17 0.15
CA ASN A 104 15.32 5.01 1.14
C ASN A 104 16.08 3.69 0.97
N VAL A 105 15.41 2.56 0.73
CA VAL A 105 16.10 1.30 0.44
C VAL A 105 17.01 1.46 -0.76
N LEU A 106 16.54 2.07 -1.85
CA LEU A 106 17.31 2.30 -3.07
C LEU A 106 18.50 3.25 -2.84
N SER A 107 18.36 4.22 -1.95
CA SER A 107 19.44 5.13 -1.57
C SER A 107 20.54 4.45 -0.75
N TYR A 108 20.15 3.53 0.15
CA TYR A 108 21.10 2.77 0.98
C TYR A 108 21.80 1.65 0.21
N PHE A 109 21.13 1.06 -0.77
CA PHE A 109 21.61 -0.05 -1.59
C PHE A 109 21.54 0.32 -3.09
N PRO A 110 22.43 1.20 -3.59
CA PRO A 110 22.34 1.73 -4.95
C PRO A 110 22.67 0.70 -6.05
N ASP A 111 23.37 -0.38 -5.71
CA ASP A 111 23.66 -1.46 -6.67
C ASP A 111 22.41 -2.34 -6.86
N LYS A 112 21.75 -2.19 -8.01
CA LYS A 112 20.56 -2.96 -8.38
C LYS A 112 20.81 -4.45 -8.64
N LYS A 113 22.06 -4.87 -8.71
CA LYS A 113 22.48 -6.26 -8.95
C LYS A 113 22.90 -6.98 -7.68
N ILE A 114 22.92 -6.27 -6.54
CA ILE A 114 23.25 -6.87 -5.26
C ILE A 114 22.27 -8.00 -4.95
N ASP A 115 22.77 -9.09 -4.40
CA ASP A 115 21.96 -10.20 -3.89
C ASP A 115 21.49 -9.85 -2.48
N LEU A 116 20.19 -9.67 -2.32
CA LEU A 116 19.54 -9.26 -1.07
C LEU A 116 18.38 -10.20 -0.72
N ASN A 117 18.28 -10.53 0.54
CA ASN A 117 17.12 -11.18 1.11
C ASN A 117 16.26 -10.13 1.83
N ILE A 118 15.04 -9.92 1.37
CA ILE A 118 14.14 -8.85 1.84
C ILE A 118 12.90 -9.47 2.50
N ALA A 119 12.54 -9.00 3.69
CA ALA A 119 11.27 -9.34 4.34
C ALA A 119 10.35 -8.12 4.42
N ASP A 120 9.08 -8.31 4.07
CA ASP A 120 8.01 -7.31 4.17
C ASP A 120 6.97 -7.79 5.18
N LEU A 121 6.88 -7.10 6.31
CA LEU A 121 6.02 -7.46 7.44
C LEU A 121 4.70 -6.69 7.37
N GLY A 122 3.58 -7.42 7.26
CA GLY A 122 2.29 -6.84 6.95
C GLY A 122 2.19 -6.46 5.47
N THR A 123 2.51 -7.41 4.58
CA THR A 123 2.72 -7.12 3.15
C THR A 123 1.48 -6.61 2.42
N GLY A 124 0.27 -6.83 2.93
CA GLY A 124 -0.99 -6.38 2.34
C GLY A 124 -1.16 -6.80 0.89
N SER A 125 -1.20 -5.85 -0.03
CA SER A 125 -1.27 -6.10 -1.48
C SER A 125 0.04 -6.58 -2.10
N GLY A 126 1.14 -6.60 -1.34
CA GLY A 126 2.49 -6.92 -1.80
C GLY A 126 3.21 -5.75 -2.46
N CYS A 127 2.67 -4.53 -2.38
CA CYS A 127 3.18 -3.40 -3.14
C CYS A 127 4.65 -3.06 -2.83
N ILE A 128 5.07 -3.08 -1.56
CA ILE A 128 6.45 -2.77 -1.17
C ILE A 128 7.40 -3.85 -1.69
N ILE A 129 7.16 -5.11 -1.33
CA ILE A 129 8.09 -6.20 -1.65
C ILE A 129 8.16 -6.48 -3.16
N ILE A 130 7.05 -6.43 -3.87
CA ILE A 130 7.03 -6.64 -5.32
C ILE A 130 7.83 -5.54 -6.02
N SER A 131 7.61 -4.27 -5.67
CA SER A 131 8.36 -3.15 -6.26
C SER A 131 9.85 -3.23 -5.93
N LEU A 132 10.25 -3.59 -4.71
CA LEU A 132 11.66 -3.79 -4.37
C LEU A 132 12.29 -4.93 -5.19
N LEU A 133 11.59 -6.05 -5.39
CA LEU A 133 12.10 -7.16 -6.21
C LEU A 133 12.14 -6.85 -7.71
N GLN A 134 11.40 -5.89 -8.20
CA GLN A 134 11.54 -5.37 -9.56
C GLN A 134 12.79 -4.52 -9.70
N GLU A 135 13.09 -3.69 -8.70
CA GLU A 135 14.28 -2.86 -8.67
C GLU A 135 15.57 -3.68 -8.51
N TYR A 136 15.56 -4.73 -7.68
CA TYR A 136 16.72 -5.59 -7.41
C TYR A 136 16.57 -6.95 -8.12
N ILE A 137 17.23 -7.08 -9.26
CA ILE A 137 17.03 -8.24 -10.15
C ILE A 137 17.50 -9.57 -9.57
N ASN A 138 18.47 -9.55 -8.66
CA ASN A 138 19.03 -10.75 -8.01
C ASN A 138 18.44 -10.99 -6.61
N ALA A 139 17.70 -10.03 -6.05
CA ALA A 139 17.12 -10.16 -4.73
C ALA A 139 16.01 -11.21 -4.68
N SER A 140 15.87 -11.84 -3.53
CA SER A 140 14.73 -12.68 -3.16
C SER A 140 14.03 -12.12 -1.91
N GLY A 141 12.81 -12.52 -1.66
CA GLY A 141 12.09 -11.99 -0.52
C GLY A 141 10.92 -12.83 -0.04
N ILE A 142 10.43 -12.42 1.11
CA ILE A 142 9.16 -12.90 1.66
C ILE A 142 8.24 -11.72 1.95
N GLY A 143 6.94 -11.93 1.75
CA GLY A 143 5.89 -11.07 2.27
C GLY A 143 5.05 -11.87 3.26
N ILE A 144 4.87 -11.34 4.47
CA ILE A 144 4.11 -11.99 5.54
C ILE A 144 2.90 -11.14 5.85
N ASP A 145 1.74 -11.77 5.95
CA ASP A 145 0.52 -11.10 6.43
C ASP A 145 -0.35 -12.11 7.18
N ILE A 146 -1.00 -11.66 8.23
CA ILE A 146 -1.93 -12.50 9.00
C ILE A 146 -3.25 -12.72 8.25
N SER A 147 -3.56 -11.84 7.30
CA SER A 147 -4.78 -11.89 6.48
C SER A 147 -4.59 -12.82 5.27
N LYS A 148 -5.30 -13.94 5.28
CA LYS A 148 -5.36 -14.86 4.14
C LYS A 148 -5.83 -14.18 2.87
N GLU A 149 -6.79 -13.28 2.98
CA GLU A 149 -7.34 -12.57 1.83
C GLU A 149 -6.33 -11.56 1.26
N ALA A 150 -5.56 -10.87 2.12
CA ALA A 150 -4.46 -10.02 1.68
C ALA A 150 -3.39 -10.85 0.92
N ILE A 151 -2.98 -11.99 1.46
CA ILE A 151 -2.03 -12.91 0.81
C ILE A 151 -2.54 -13.39 -0.55
N LYS A 152 -3.84 -13.61 -0.71
CA LYS A 152 -4.43 -13.96 -2.00
C LYS A 152 -4.25 -12.83 -3.02
N ILE A 153 -4.55 -11.58 -2.63
CA ILE A 153 -4.36 -10.39 -3.50
C ILE A 153 -2.87 -10.19 -3.82
N ALA A 154 -1.98 -10.30 -2.83
CA ALA A 154 -0.54 -10.21 -3.05
C ALA A 154 -0.04 -11.28 -4.05
N ASN A 155 -0.57 -12.52 -4.00
CA ASN A 155 -0.25 -13.57 -4.96
C ASN A 155 -0.73 -13.26 -6.38
N GLU A 156 -1.88 -12.60 -6.54
CA GLU A 156 -2.35 -12.15 -7.85
C GLU A 156 -1.43 -11.05 -8.41
N ASN A 157 -1.06 -10.08 -7.58
CA ASN A 157 -0.11 -9.02 -7.94
C ASN A 157 1.27 -9.58 -8.29
N LYS A 158 1.80 -10.50 -7.46
CA LYS A 158 3.04 -11.22 -7.73
C LYS A 158 3.05 -11.86 -9.12
N LYS A 159 2.00 -12.62 -9.46
CA LYS A 159 1.88 -13.29 -10.76
C LYS A 159 1.78 -12.30 -11.93
N LYS A 160 1.11 -11.18 -11.73
CA LYS A 160 0.93 -10.15 -12.75
C LYS A 160 2.20 -9.33 -12.99
N LEU A 161 2.94 -8.99 -11.93
CA LEU A 161 3.96 -7.96 -11.95
C LEU A 161 5.40 -8.49 -11.94
N LEU A 162 5.67 -9.65 -11.32
CA LEU A 162 7.01 -10.23 -11.29
C LEU A 162 7.23 -11.23 -12.42
N LYS A 163 8.22 -11.01 -13.28
CA LYS A 163 8.63 -11.97 -14.33
C LYS A 163 9.12 -13.30 -13.74
N ASN A 164 9.91 -13.24 -12.68
CA ASN A 164 10.37 -14.41 -11.93
C ASN A 164 9.72 -14.40 -10.54
N HIS A 165 8.54 -15.03 -10.42
CA HIS A 165 7.80 -15.05 -9.17
C HIS A 165 8.33 -16.05 -8.15
N GLU A 166 9.26 -16.93 -8.52
CA GLU A 166 9.90 -17.86 -7.58
C GLU A 166 10.75 -17.13 -6.53
N ARG A 167 11.21 -15.90 -6.85
CA ARG A 167 11.98 -15.06 -5.92
C ARG A 167 11.18 -14.51 -4.75
N LEU A 168 9.85 -14.56 -4.79
CA LEU A 168 8.97 -14.07 -3.73
C LEU A 168 8.16 -15.21 -3.14
N LYS A 169 8.27 -15.41 -1.82
CA LYS A 169 7.34 -16.25 -1.04
C LYS A 169 6.34 -15.34 -0.32
N LEU A 170 5.08 -15.74 -0.32
CA LEU A 170 4.01 -15.03 0.39
C LEU A 170 3.40 -15.99 1.41
N LEU A 171 3.35 -15.57 2.66
CA LEU A 171 3.01 -16.42 3.80
C LEU A 171 1.84 -15.82 4.59
N GLU A 172 0.82 -16.65 4.83
CA GLU A 172 -0.25 -16.37 5.78
C GLU A 172 0.25 -16.76 7.18
N GLU A 173 0.82 -15.79 7.90
CA GLU A 173 1.42 -16.05 9.21
C GLU A 173 1.52 -14.75 10.03
N ASP A 174 1.55 -14.85 11.34
CA ASP A 174 1.93 -13.71 12.19
C ASP A 174 3.46 -13.52 12.11
N TYR A 175 3.90 -12.38 11.61
CA TYR A 175 5.33 -12.07 11.52
C TYR A 175 6.03 -12.10 12.89
N ALA A 176 5.29 -11.98 14.01
CA ALA A 176 5.84 -12.13 15.34
C ALA A 176 6.28 -13.57 15.66
N GLU A 177 5.74 -14.56 14.96
CA GLU A 177 6.08 -15.99 15.14
C GLU A 177 7.11 -16.48 14.13
N TYR A 178 7.29 -15.76 13.01
CA TYR A 178 8.18 -16.16 11.92
C TYR A 178 9.66 -15.98 12.26
N ASN A 179 10.49 -16.90 11.77
CA ASN A 179 11.94 -16.79 11.89
C ASN A 179 12.51 -15.87 10.79
N LEU A 180 12.92 -14.66 11.19
CA LEU A 180 13.44 -13.62 10.30
C LEU A 180 14.98 -13.65 10.17
N ASN A 181 15.65 -14.73 10.55
CA ASN A 181 17.09 -14.87 10.33
C ASN A 181 17.45 -14.94 8.83
N GLY A 182 18.58 -14.34 8.48
CA GLY A 182 19.12 -14.38 7.13
C GLY A 182 18.65 -13.26 6.20
N PHE A 183 17.76 -12.38 6.64
CA PHE A 183 17.37 -11.20 5.86
C PHE A 183 18.36 -10.05 6.04
N ASP A 184 18.63 -9.34 4.94
CA ASP A 184 19.50 -8.17 4.87
C ASP A 184 18.71 -6.89 5.13
N ILE A 185 17.46 -6.89 4.65
CA ILE A 185 16.53 -5.77 4.72
C ILE A 185 15.18 -6.28 5.24
N ILE A 186 14.64 -5.57 6.21
CA ILE A 186 13.28 -5.76 6.70
C ILE A 186 12.52 -4.46 6.51
N VAL A 187 11.38 -4.52 5.85
CA VAL A 187 10.50 -3.38 5.62
C VAL A 187 9.13 -3.62 6.27
N SER A 188 8.46 -2.57 6.67
CA SER A 188 7.05 -2.66 7.11
C SER A 188 6.35 -1.31 7.04
N ASN A 189 5.10 -1.34 6.59
CA ASN A 189 4.10 -0.31 6.87
C ASN A 189 3.06 -0.91 7.84
N PRO A 190 3.33 -0.94 9.15
CA PRO A 190 2.46 -1.58 10.12
C PRO A 190 1.24 -0.70 10.44
N PRO A 191 0.16 -1.24 11.01
CA PRO A 191 -0.93 -0.43 11.51
C PRO A 191 -0.44 0.49 12.63
N TYR A 192 -0.71 1.78 12.50
CA TYR A 192 -0.20 2.81 13.40
C TYR A 192 -1.28 3.81 13.89
N ILE A 193 -2.53 3.65 13.49
CA ILE A 193 -3.62 4.54 13.93
C ILE A 193 -4.12 4.07 15.30
N SER A 194 -4.24 5.00 16.23
CA SER A 194 -4.86 4.71 17.53
C SER A 194 -6.31 4.29 17.35
N GLN A 195 -6.75 3.27 18.07
CA GLN A 195 -8.17 2.85 18.07
C GLN A 195 -9.14 3.95 18.55
N ASN A 196 -8.63 4.94 19.27
CA ASN A 196 -9.39 6.08 19.77
C ASN A 196 -9.21 7.34 18.92
N SER A 197 -8.59 7.25 17.74
CA SER A 197 -8.40 8.40 16.87
C SER A 197 -9.75 8.89 16.33
N LEU A 198 -9.99 10.19 16.48
CA LEU A 198 -11.16 10.87 15.93
C LEU A 198 -10.87 11.51 14.56
N ASP A 199 -9.62 11.52 14.14
CA ASP A 199 -9.15 12.25 12.95
C ASP A 199 -9.06 11.35 11.69
N ILE A 200 -9.62 10.15 11.74
CA ILE A 200 -9.66 9.27 10.58
C ILE A 200 -10.76 9.69 9.61
N GLN A 201 -10.45 9.77 8.34
CA GLN A 201 -11.46 10.04 7.31
C GLN A 201 -12.50 8.93 7.31
N LYS A 202 -13.77 9.33 7.18
CA LYS A 202 -14.89 8.40 7.29
C LYS A 202 -14.84 7.26 6.27
N ASP A 203 -14.46 7.56 5.04
CA ASP A 203 -14.33 6.56 3.97
C ASP A 203 -13.20 5.55 4.24
N VAL A 204 -12.07 5.98 4.83
CA VAL A 204 -11.03 5.07 5.29
C VAL A 204 -11.56 4.15 6.39
N TYR A 205 -12.26 4.72 7.38
CA TYR A 205 -12.84 3.95 8.48
C TYR A 205 -13.89 2.93 8.00
N ASP A 206 -14.77 3.35 7.09
CA ASP A 206 -15.91 2.56 6.66
C ASP A 206 -15.54 1.44 5.68
N TYR A 207 -14.45 1.58 4.92
CA TYR A 207 -14.13 0.69 3.80
C TYR A 207 -12.82 -0.07 3.93
N GLU A 208 -11.78 0.50 4.56
CA GLU A 208 -10.49 -0.16 4.63
C GLU A 208 -10.39 -1.14 5.79
N PRO A 209 -9.58 -2.22 5.68
CA PRO A 209 -9.54 -3.25 6.71
C PRO A 209 -8.96 -2.71 8.04
N HIS A 210 -9.75 -2.75 9.09
CA HIS A 210 -9.38 -2.24 10.41
C HIS A 210 -8.10 -2.88 10.97
N LEU A 211 -7.82 -4.13 10.60
CA LEU A 211 -6.60 -4.84 11.00
C LEU A 211 -5.34 -4.15 10.44
N ALA A 212 -5.43 -3.56 9.25
CA ALA A 212 -4.32 -2.85 8.62
C ALA A 212 -4.20 -1.38 9.05
N LEU A 213 -5.23 -0.83 9.73
CA LEU A 213 -5.26 0.57 10.15
C LEU A 213 -4.89 0.75 11.62
N PHE A 214 -5.50 -0.06 12.50
CA PHE A 214 -5.52 0.22 13.92
C PHE A 214 -4.51 -0.59 14.73
N SER A 215 -3.81 0.09 15.62
CA SER A 215 -2.93 -0.52 16.61
C SER A 215 -3.27 -0.02 18.02
N LYS A 216 -3.04 -0.88 19.02
CA LYS A 216 -3.22 -0.56 20.43
C LYS A 216 -2.13 0.43 20.92
N ASN A 217 -2.24 0.87 22.18
CA ASN A 217 -1.27 1.75 22.82
C ASN A 217 -0.95 3.00 21.97
N ASN A 218 -2.01 3.75 21.60
CA ASN A 218 -1.88 4.95 20.76
C ASN A 218 -1.18 4.71 19.42
N GLY A 219 -1.34 3.53 18.83
CA GLY A 219 -0.76 3.20 17.53
C GLY A 219 0.67 2.61 17.61
N ILE A 220 1.24 2.41 18.81
CA ILE A 220 2.64 2.00 18.99
C ILE A 220 2.82 0.49 19.12
N ASP A 221 1.78 -0.27 19.43
CA ASP A 221 1.87 -1.69 19.73
C ASP A 221 2.47 -2.55 18.59
N ALA A 222 2.12 -2.22 17.35
CA ALA A 222 2.67 -2.92 16.18
C ALA A 222 4.19 -2.72 16.05
N TYR A 223 4.69 -1.50 16.22
CA TYR A 223 6.14 -1.23 16.23
C TYR A 223 6.84 -1.98 17.36
N ASN A 224 6.24 -1.98 18.56
CA ASN A 224 6.83 -2.67 19.69
C ASN A 224 6.97 -4.17 19.44
N LYS A 225 5.95 -4.81 18.84
CA LYS A 225 6.01 -6.22 18.46
C LYS A 225 7.09 -6.50 17.43
N ILE A 226 7.15 -5.69 16.34
CA ILE A 226 8.18 -5.83 15.31
C ILE A 226 9.57 -5.69 15.92
N ILE A 227 9.84 -4.57 16.60
CA ILE A 227 11.17 -4.21 17.11
C ILE A 227 11.65 -5.22 18.17
N SER A 228 10.79 -5.65 19.10
CA SER A 228 11.14 -6.61 20.14
C SER A 228 11.44 -7.99 19.55
N ASN A 229 10.65 -8.44 18.58
CA ASN A 229 10.87 -9.71 17.90
C ASN A 229 12.22 -9.71 17.16
N LEU A 230 12.46 -8.66 16.35
CA LEU A 230 13.72 -8.52 15.61
C LEU A 230 14.94 -8.44 16.53
N ALA A 231 14.82 -7.73 17.66
CA ALA A 231 15.93 -7.57 18.61
C ALA A 231 16.34 -8.88 19.29
N SER A 232 15.40 -9.78 19.54
CA SER A 232 15.61 -10.99 20.32
C SER A 232 15.89 -12.25 19.51
N ARG A 233 15.58 -12.27 18.20
CA ARG A 233 15.58 -13.50 17.40
C ARG A 233 16.51 -13.49 16.20
N ILE A 234 17.06 -12.33 15.81
CA ILE A 234 17.95 -12.24 14.65
C ILE A 234 19.40 -12.28 15.09
N ASP A 235 20.18 -13.12 14.42
CA ASP A 235 21.61 -13.37 14.66
C ASP A 235 22.55 -12.78 13.57
N LYS A 236 22.00 -12.01 12.63
CA LYS A 236 22.71 -11.36 11.52
C LYS A 236 22.47 -9.86 11.52
N ASN A 237 23.41 -9.09 11.02
CA ASN A 237 23.23 -7.66 10.79
C ASN A 237 22.19 -7.40 9.71
N PHE A 238 21.27 -6.45 9.94
CA PHE A 238 20.25 -6.09 8.99
C PHE A 238 19.85 -4.61 9.09
N PHE A 239 19.19 -4.11 8.07
CA PHE A 239 18.54 -2.81 8.06
C PHE A 239 17.03 -2.96 8.20
N LEU A 240 16.43 -2.08 8.99
CA LEU A 240 15.00 -1.97 9.20
C LEU A 240 14.51 -0.64 8.65
N PHE A 241 13.47 -0.67 7.81
CA PHE A 241 12.77 0.50 7.27
C PHE A 241 11.30 0.42 7.69
N LEU A 242 10.85 1.37 8.50
CA LEU A 242 9.48 1.41 9.01
C LEU A 242 8.77 2.68 8.56
N GLU A 243 7.58 2.54 7.98
CA GLU A 243 6.65 3.67 7.91
C GLU A 243 6.16 4.03 9.32
N ILE A 244 5.97 5.33 9.57
CA ILE A 244 5.50 5.83 10.86
C ILE A 244 4.35 6.83 10.69
N GLY A 245 3.42 6.81 11.63
CA GLY A 245 2.35 7.79 11.72
C GLY A 245 2.84 9.18 12.14
N LEU A 246 2.00 10.18 11.87
CA LEU A 246 2.26 11.56 12.27
C LEU A 246 2.52 11.64 13.79
N GLY A 247 3.65 12.27 14.16
CA GLY A 247 4.04 12.51 15.55
C GLY A 247 4.70 11.32 16.26
N GLN A 248 4.80 10.13 15.63
CA GLN A 248 5.32 8.91 16.27
C GLN A 248 6.84 8.75 16.21
N ALA A 249 7.55 9.59 15.46
CA ALA A 249 9.00 9.47 15.21
C ALA A 249 9.84 9.36 16.50
N SER A 250 9.56 10.20 17.50
CA SER A 250 10.31 10.20 18.76
C SER A 250 10.15 8.90 19.54
N GLU A 251 8.91 8.38 19.61
CA GLU A 251 8.60 7.17 20.36
C GLU A 251 9.16 5.92 19.70
N VAL A 252 9.01 5.80 18.37
CA VAL A 252 9.58 4.69 17.60
C VAL A 252 11.12 4.70 17.66
N THR A 253 11.75 5.87 17.56
CA THR A 253 13.21 6.03 17.72
C THR A 253 13.67 5.57 19.13
N LYS A 254 12.92 5.92 20.16
CA LYS A 254 13.22 5.48 21.55
C LYS A 254 13.09 3.96 21.70
N LEU A 255 12.05 3.35 21.11
CA LEU A 255 11.88 1.90 21.10
C LEU A 255 13.07 1.20 20.42
N LEU A 256 13.50 1.69 19.26
CA LEU A 256 14.65 1.14 18.53
C LEU A 256 15.93 1.21 19.38
N LYS A 257 16.24 2.38 19.97
CA LYS A 257 17.42 2.55 20.85
C LYS A 257 17.41 1.59 22.03
N ASN A 258 16.25 1.45 22.69
CA ASN A 258 16.11 0.56 23.86
C ASN A 258 16.28 -0.92 23.50
N ASN A 259 16.08 -1.28 22.21
CA ASN A 259 16.26 -2.63 21.69
C ASN A 259 17.62 -2.82 20.96
N GLY A 260 18.57 -1.90 21.16
CA GLY A 260 19.94 -2.02 20.66
C GLY A 260 20.10 -1.82 19.16
N PHE A 261 19.20 -1.08 18.53
CA PHE A 261 19.41 -0.60 17.18
C PHE A 261 20.29 0.64 17.15
N THR A 262 21.08 0.77 16.09
CA THR A 262 22.02 1.85 15.85
C THR A 262 21.73 2.54 14.52
N GLU A 263 22.46 3.59 14.18
CA GLU A 263 22.32 4.33 12.92
C GLU A 263 20.88 4.71 12.64
N ILE A 264 20.14 5.21 13.67
CA ILE A 264 18.72 5.49 13.56
C ILE A 264 18.53 6.87 12.92
N LEU A 265 17.86 6.89 11.77
CA LEU A 265 17.55 8.09 11.00
C LEU A 265 16.05 8.17 10.73
N THR A 266 15.53 9.38 10.73
CA THR A 266 14.14 9.67 10.35
C THR A 266 14.12 10.43 9.04
N LYS A 267 13.28 10.02 8.11
CA LYS A 267 13.08 10.65 6.81
C LYS A 267 11.67 11.21 6.71
N ALA A 268 11.60 12.41 6.17
CA ALA A 268 10.33 13.12 5.96
C ALA A 268 9.85 12.98 4.51
N ASP A 269 8.55 13.08 4.32
CA ASP A 269 7.92 13.22 3.01
C ASP A 269 8.11 14.63 2.42
N LEU A 270 7.54 14.88 1.25
CA LEU A 270 7.62 16.18 0.56
C LEU A 270 6.95 17.32 1.34
N ALA A 271 6.08 17.03 2.28
CA ALA A 271 5.46 17.99 3.19
C ALA A 271 6.29 18.23 4.46
N ASN A 272 7.52 17.69 4.54
CA ASN A 272 8.40 17.71 5.71
C ASN A 272 7.81 17.01 6.95
N ILE A 273 6.92 16.07 6.75
CA ILE A 273 6.36 15.23 7.81
C ILE A 273 7.20 13.95 7.92
N PRO A 274 7.74 13.61 9.12
CA PRO A 274 8.43 12.33 9.33
C PRO A 274 7.53 11.14 9.00
N ARG A 275 7.94 10.30 8.04
CA ARG A 275 7.17 9.16 7.56
C ARG A 275 7.92 7.84 7.55
N CYS A 276 9.25 7.87 7.53
CA CYS A 276 10.04 6.65 7.52
C CYS A 276 11.14 6.74 8.58
N VAL A 277 11.29 5.66 9.37
CA VAL A 277 12.43 5.46 10.27
C VAL A 277 13.29 4.34 9.72
N ILE A 278 14.58 4.61 9.62
CA ILE A 278 15.60 3.66 9.18
C ILE A 278 16.47 3.35 10.40
N ALA A 279 16.75 2.09 10.64
CA ALA A 279 17.63 1.67 11.72
C ALA A 279 18.46 0.45 11.30
N LYS A 280 19.65 0.32 11.87
CA LYS A 280 20.53 -0.83 11.66
C LYS A 280 20.66 -1.60 12.97
N LYS A 281 20.54 -2.91 12.88
CA LYS A 281 20.90 -3.81 13.97
C LYS A 281 22.25 -4.42 13.68
N ILE A 282 23.19 -4.25 14.61
CA ILE A 282 24.52 -4.87 14.56
C ILE A 282 24.53 -5.95 15.64
N ILE A 283 24.86 -7.17 15.25
CA ILE A 283 25.03 -8.30 16.14
C ILE A 283 26.53 -8.48 16.36
N ASN A 284 26.98 -8.36 17.60
CA ASN A 284 28.39 -8.52 18.00
C ASN A 284 28.75 -9.98 18.24
#